data_3941bfea44c57b4356f9e5f3a0217e9b
#
_entry.id   3941bfea44c57b4356f9e5f3a0217e9b
#
_cell.length_a   1.000
_cell.length_b   1.000
_cell.length_c   1.000
_cell.angle_alpha   90.00
_cell.angle_beta   90.00
_cell.angle_gamma   90.00
#
_symmetry.space_group_name_H-M   'P 1'
#
loop_
_entity.id
_entity.type
_entity.pdbx_description
1 polymer ?
#
loop_
_entity_poly.entity_id
_entity_poly.type
_entity_poly.pdbx_seq_one_letter_code
_entity_poly.pdbx_strand_id
1 'polypeptide(L)'
;MLECIYRLDFEIELLTGLHIGGSTDTFDIGGADSTVIKNPLTHEPYIPGSSIKGKLRSLLTQKYGKVLLGKKESEMVLERDEIRCLFEPVSTSDDLKVSRCIFRDAYLTDESKEELQKHLGLGTFTEIKAENR
;
A
#
# COMPACT_ATOMS: atom_id res chain seq x y z
N MET A 1 9.52 -18.69 20.76
CA MET A 1 8.16 -19.26 20.82
C MET A 1 7.18 -18.16 20.47
N LEU A 2 6.16 -18.41 19.63
CA LEU A 2 5.09 -17.47 19.32
C LEU A 2 4.09 -17.49 20.48
N GLU A 3 3.95 -16.37 21.22
CA GLU A 3 3.08 -16.31 22.39
C GLU A 3 1.65 -15.95 22.02
N CYS A 4 1.47 -14.99 21.11
CA CYS A 4 0.13 -14.57 20.67
C CYS A 4 0.20 -13.86 19.30
N ILE A 5 -0.96 -13.83 18.63
CA ILE A 5 -1.16 -13.08 17.39
C ILE A 5 -2.33 -12.13 17.62
N TYR A 6 -2.10 -10.84 17.36
CA TYR A 6 -3.15 -9.83 17.36
C TYR A 6 -3.59 -9.56 15.92
N ARG A 7 -4.88 -9.45 15.71
CA ARG A 7 -5.47 -9.00 14.46
C ARG A 7 -6.07 -7.61 14.65
N LEU A 8 -5.75 -6.70 13.76
CA LEU A 8 -6.32 -5.35 13.69
C LEU A 8 -7.05 -5.22 12.37
N ASP A 9 -8.35 -4.93 12.44
CA ASP A 9 -9.18 -4.65 11.28
C ASP A 9 -9.50 -3.14 11.27
N PHE A 10 -9.34 -2.49 10.10
CA PHE A 10 -9.61 -1.06 9.95
C PHE A 10 -10.04 -0.75 8.52
N GLU A 11 -10.71 0.37 8.36
CA GLU A 11 -11.11 0.91 7.07
C GLU A 11 -10.22 2.10 6.70
N ILE A 12 -9.94 2.24 5.41
CA ILE A 12 -9.20 3.37 4.84
C ILE A 12 -10.20 4.21 4.06
N GLU A 13 -10.49 5.41 4.56
CA GLU A 13 -11.30 6.39 3.84
C GLU A 13 -10.42 7.21 2.91
N LEU A 14 -10.78 7.27 1.63
CA LEU A 14 -10.09 8.07 0.63
C LEU A 14 -10.72 9.46 0.55
N LEU A 15 -10.02 10.48 1.06
CA LEU A 15 -10.48 11.89 0.99
C LEU A 15 -10.19 12.51 -0.38
N THR A 16 -9.30 11.94 -1.15
CA THR A 16 -8.90 12.37 -2.50
C THR A 16 -8.69 11.15 -3.38
N GLY A 17 -8.57 11.37 -4.69
CA GLY A 17 -8.25 10.28 -5.63
C GLY A 17 -6.97 9.56 -5.26
N LEU A 18 -6.97 8.23 -5.33
CA LEU A 18 -5.83 7.37 -5.11
C LEU A 18 -5.43 6.69 -6.42
N HIS A 19 -4.14 6.72 -6.73
CA HIS A 19 -3.57 5.99 -7.84
C HIS A 19 -2.42 5.12 -7.34
N ILE A 20 -2.49 3.81 -7.60
CA ILE A 20 -1.40 2.87 -7.40
C ILE A 20 -1.19 2.17 -8.74
N GLY A 21 -0.01 2.37 -9.34
CA GLY A 21 0.32 1.81 -10.64
C GLY A 21 0.30 0.28 -10.63
N GLY A 22 -0.33 -0.29 -11.66
CA GLY A 22 -0.23 -1.72 -11.98
C GLY A 22 1.02 -2.02 -12.80
N SER A 23 1.34 -3.32 -13.00
CA SER A 23 2.35 -3.72 -13.96
C SER A 23 1.85 -3.46 -15.38
N THR A 24 2.71 -2.87 -16.21
CA THR A 24 2.42 -2.49 -17.60
C THR A 24 2.56 -3.67 -18.57
N ASP A 25 2.16 -4.87 -18.19
CA ASP A 25 2.33 -6.06 -19.03
C ASP A 25 1.36 -6.14 -20.23
N THR A 26 0.44 -5.18 -20.35
CA THR A 26 -0.40 -5.00 -21.54
C THR A 26 -0.11 -3.65 -22.17
N PHE A 27 0.75 -3.64 -23.18
CA PHE A 27 0.83 -2.53 -24.14
C PHE A 27 -0.46 -2.51 -24.95
N ASP A 28 -1.52 -1.93 -24.40
CA ASP A 28 -2.68 -1.55 -25.20
C ASP A 28 -2.29 -0.31 -26.02
N ILE A 29 -2.12 -0.51 -27.31
CA ILE A 29 -1.88 0.57 -28.28
C ILE A 29 -3.11 1.49 -28.24
N GLY A 30 -2.99 2.62 -27.53
CA GLY A 30 -4.08 3.58 -27.32
C GLY A 30 -4.75 3.52 -25.94
N GLY A 31 -4.26 2.68 -25.01
CA GLY A 31 -4.68 2.67 -23.61
C GLY A 31 -4.12 3.84 -22.80
N ALA A 32 -4.67 4.06 -21.60
CA ALA A 32 -4.16 5.06 -20.68
C ALA A 32 -2.70 4.78 -20.30
N ASP A 33 -1.84 5.80 -20.36
CA ASP A 33 -0.41 5.71 -20.04
C ASP A 33 -0.12 5.23 -18.60
N SER A 34 -1.14 5.20 -17.76
CA SER A 34 -1.02 4.84 -16.35
C SER A 34 -2.23 3.99 -15.93
N THR A 35 -1.97 2.72 -15.68
CA THR A 35 -3.00 1.77 -15.24
C THR A 35 -2.98 1.62 -13.72
N VAL A 36 -4.17 1.56 -13.10
CA VAL A 36 -4.34 1.26 -11.68
C VAL A 36 -4.22 -0.24 -11.46
N ILE A 37 -3.57 -0.64 -10.36
CA ILE A 37 -3.50 -2.05 -9.97
C ILE A 37 -4.90 -2.60 -9.68
N LYS A 38 -5.23 -3.73 -10.30
CA LYS A 38 -6.53 -4.41 -10.20
C LYS A 38 -6.34 -5.90 -9.98
N ASN A 39 -7.30 -6.51 -9.33
CA ASN A 39 -7.39 -7.96 -9.27
C ASN A 39 -7.65 -8.50 -10.69
N PRO A 40 -6.84 -9.43 -11.19
CA PRO A 40 -6.97 -9.93 -12.56
C PRO A 40 -8.28 -10.71 -12.81
N LEU A 41 -8.93 -11.22 -11.77
CA LEU A 41 -10.16 -11.98 -11.89
C LEU A 41 -11.42 -11.12 -11.78
N THR A 42 -11.43 -10.20 -10.81
CA THR A 42 -12.61 -9.36 -10.52
C THR A 42 -12.54 -7.98 -11.18
N HIS A 43 -11.37 -7.59 -11.67
CA HIS A 43 -11.07 -6.25 -12.19
C HIS A 43 -11.30 -5.10 -11.18
N GLU A 44 -11.50 -5.44 -9.93
CA GLU A 44 -11.63 -4.48 -8.84
C GLU A 44 -10.25 -3.93 -8.43
N PRO A 45 -10.12 -2.61 -8.22
CA PRO A 45 -8.90 -2.02 -7.69
C PRO A 45 -8.72 -2.42 -6.22
N TYR A 46 -7.48 -2.52 -5.78
CA TYR A 46 -7.16 -2.80 -4.39
C TYR A 46 -5.88 -2.07 -3.99
N ILE A 47 -5.64 -1.95 -2.68
CA ILE A 47 -4.39 -1.41 -2.15
C ILE A 47 -3.55 -2.59 -1.67
N PRO A 48 -2.40 -2.88 -2.29
CA PRO A 48 -1.52 -3.95 -1.84
C PRO A 48 -1.04 -3.72 -0.41
N GLY A 49 -1.02 -4.76 0.40
CA GLY A 49 -0.49 -4.70 1.76
C GLY A 49 0.97 -4.23 1.81
N SER A 50 1.76 -4.54 0.78
CA SER A 50 3.12 -4.02 0.62
C SER A 50 3.17 -2.50 0.46
N SER A 51 2.21 -1.91 -0.26
CA SER A 51 2.08 -0.45 -0.43
C SER A 51 1.68 0.22 0.88
N ILE A 52 0.75 -0.37 1.63
CA ILE A 52 0.35 0.11 2.97
C ILE A 52 1.57 0.06 3.91
N LYS A 53 2.26 -1.08 3.97
CA LYS A 53 3.47 -1.26 4.77
C LYS A 53 4.53 -0.22 4.43
N GLY A 54 4.84 -0.04 3.15
CA GLY A 54 5.85 0.89 2.67
C GLY A 54 5.51 2.35 3.02
N LYS A 55 4.23 2.75 2.82
CA LYS A 55 3.78 4.10 3.14
C LYS A 55 3.81 4.39 4.64
N LEU A 56 3.33 3.46 5.47
CA LEU A 56 3.38 3.61 6.92
C LEU A 56 4.82 3.68 7.43
N ARG A 57 5.72 2.83 6.91
CA ARG A 57 7.15 2.89 7.24
C ARG A 57 7.73 4.26 6.91
N SER A 58 7.45 4.78 5.71
CA SER A 58 7.93 6.09 5.27
C SER A 58 7.43 7.21 6.19
N LEU A 59 6.13 7.24 6.50
CA LEU A 59 5.55 8.26 7.39
C LEU A 59 6.12 8.20 8.80
N LEU A 60 6.29 7.01 9.35
CA LEU A 60 6.89 6.82 10.68
C LEU A 60 8.37 7.21 10.69
N THR A 61 9.10 6.91 9.61
CA THR A 61 10.49 7.32 9.46
C THR A 61 10.60 8.86 9.40
N GLN A 62 9.71 9.53 8.67
CA GLN A 62 9.67 11.00 8.64
C GLN A 62 9.35 11.60 10.02
N LYS A 63 8.46 10.97 10.77
CA LYS A 63 8.01 11.47 12.08
C LYS A 63 9.02 11.18 13.20
N TYR A 64 9.64 10.04 13.21
CA TYR A 64 10.46 9.52 14.30
C TYR A 64 11.88 9.14 13.91
N GLY A 65 12.22 9.24 12.62
CA GLY A 65 13.57 8.93 12.14
C GLY A 65 14.53 10.08 12.36
N LYS A 66 15.83 9.75 12.46
CA LYS A 66 16.91 10.72 12.37
C LYS A 66 17.51 10.73 10.98
N VAL A 67 17.66 11.93 10.43
CA VAL A 67 18.55 12.14 9.29
C VAL A 67 19.97 12.08 9.79
N LEU A 68 20.70 11.04 9.41
CA LEU A 68 22.15 11.01 9.66
C LEU A 68 22.78 12.05 8.73
N LEU A 69 23.48 13.04 9.30
CA LEU A 69 24.18 14.08 8.58
C LEU A 69 25.04 13.50 7.44
N GLY A 70 24.77 13.92 6.21
CA GLY A 70 25.50 13.48 5.03
C GLY A 70 24.91 12.27 4.28
N LYS A 71 23.76 11.73 4.72
CA LYS A 71 23.05 10.67 4.03
C LYS A 71 21.77 11.18 3.35
N LYS A 72 21.40 10.54 2.24
CA LYS A 72 20.16 10.88 1.52
C LYS A 72 18.93 10.51 2.37
N GLU A 73 17.79 11.18 2.15
CA GLU A 73 16.52 10.90 2.84
C GLU A 73 16.10 9.40 2.81
N SER A 74 16.50 8.68 1.74
CA SER A 74 16.28 7.24 1.62
C SER A 74 17.03 6.39 2.65
N GLU A 75 17.99 6.98 3.34
CA GLU A 75 18.83 6.32 4.35
C GLU A 75 18.44 6.70 5.79
N MET A 76 17.27 7.31 5.98
CA MET A 76 16.72 7.58 7.31
C MET A 76 16.48 6.26 8.05
N VAL A 77 17.01 6.17 9.25
CA VAL A 77 16.88 4.99 10.12
C VAL A 77 15.79 5.26 11.16
N LEU A 78 14.88 4.31 11.33
CA LEU A 78 13.95 4.33 12.46
C LEU A 78 14.74 4.11 13.75
N GLU A 79 14.84 5.14 14.61
CA GLU A 79 15.60 5.04 15.86
C GLU A 79 14.90 4.22 16.94
N ARG A 80 13.56 4.21 16.91
CA ARG A 80 12.78 3.48 17.89
C ARG A 80 12.76 2.00 17.54
N ASP A 81 13.47 1.20 18.30
CA ASP A 81 13.52 -0.25 18.11
C ASP A 81 12.14 -0.89 18.11
N GLU A 82 11.20 -0.37 18.90
CA GLU A 82 9.81 -0.82 18.95
C GLU A 82 9.11 -0.66 17.61
N ILE A 83 9.32 0.48 16.91
CA ILE A 83 8.72 0.74 15.59
C ILE A 83 9.48 -0.02 14.51
N ARG A 84 10.80 -0.09 14.61
CA ARG A 84 11.64 -0.82 13.67
C ARG A 84 11.26 -2.29 13.60
N CYS A 85 11.02 -2.93 14.75
CA CYS A 85 10.61 -4.32 14.85
C CYS A 85 9.29 -4.64 14.12
N LEU A 86 8.41 -3.65 13.91
CA LEU A 86 7.16 -3.85 13.18
C LEU A 86 7.40 -4.08 11.67
N PHE A 87 8.38 -3.39 11.10
CA PHE A 87 8.62 -3.33 9.66
C PHE A 87 9.83 -4.10 9.20
N GLU A 88 10.85 -4.18 10.06
CA GLU A 88 12.12 -4.81 9.75
C GLU A 88 12.23 -6.20 10.38
N PRO A 89 12.93 -7.12 9.73
CA PRO A 89 13.21 -8.41 10.33
C PRO A 89 14.08 -8.23 11.58
N VAL A 90 13.65 -8.79 12.68
CA VAL A 90 14.47 -8.87 13.89
C VAL A 90 15.41 -10.07 13.73
N SER A 91 16.72 -9.84 13.84
CA SER A 91 17.69 -10.92 13.89
C SER A 91 17.52 -11.66 15.22
N THR A 92 16.97 -12.86 15.16
CA THR A 92 17.11 -13.84 16.21
C THR A 92 18.37 -14.65 15.93
N SER A 93 18.95 -15.28 16.93
CA SER A 93 20.20 -16.06 16.86
C SER A 93 20.17 -17.20 15.83
N ASP A 94 19.04 -17.48 15.19
CA ASP A 94 18.81 -18.59 14.26
C ASP A 94 18.53 -18.15 12.81
N ASP A 95 19.11 -17.07 12.32
CA ASP A 95 19.02 -16.60 10.91
C ASP A 95 17.59 -16.33 10.34
N LEU A 96 16.53 -16.56 11.09
CA LEU A 96 15.17 -16.28 10.67
C LEU A 96 14.85 -14.79 10.88
N LYS A 97 14.92 -14.04 9.78
CA LYS A 97 14.55 -12.62 9.73
C LYS A 97 13.06 -12.47 9.44
N VAL A 98 12.22 -12.32 10.46
CA VAL A 98 10.77 -12.16 10.29
C VAL A 98 10.32 -10.81 10.85
N SER A 99 9.61 -10.02 10.06
CA SER A 99 8.95 -8.80 10.56
C SER A 99 7.73 -9.18 11.41
N ARG A 100 7.48 -8.42 12.48
CA ARG A 100 6.36 -8.70 13.39
C ARG A 100 4.99 -8.36 12.83
N CYS A 101 4.90 -7.46 11.83
CA CYS A 101 3.64 -7.10 11.21
C CYS A 101 3.48 -7.73 9.84
N ILE A 102 2.29 -8.31 9.62
CA ILE A 102 1.82 -8.75 8.32
C ILE A 102 0.73 -7.78 7.87
N PHE A 103 0.94 -7.15 6.73
CA PHE A 103 -0.02 -6.25 6.11
C PHE A 103 -0.78 -7.00 5.03
N ARG A 104 -2.09 -6.99 5.11
CA ARG A 104 -2.96 -7.60 4.11
C ARG A 104 -3.40 -6.54 3.10
N ASP A 105 -3.80 -7.00 1.91
CA ASP A 105 -4.40 -6.14 0.90
C ASP A 105 -5.72 -5.56 1.40
N ALA A 106 -5.99 -4.30 1.04
CA ALA A 106 -7.26 -3.65 1.32
C ALA A 106 -8.11 -3.62 0.06
N TYR A 107 -9.32 -4.12 0.17
CA TYR A 107 -10.30 -4.19 -0.90
C TYR A 107 -11.42 -3.16 -0.70
N LEU A 108 -12.13 -2.83 -1.77
CA LEU A 108 -13.31 -1.98 -1.67
C LEU A 108 -14.37 -2.61 -0.77
N THR A 109 -14.99 -1.81 0.10
CA THR A 109 -16.19 -2.23 0.83
C THR A 109 -17.38 -2.35 -0.14
N ASP A 110 -18.40 -3.11 0.24
CA ASP A 110 -19.58 -3.29 -0.62
C ASP A 110 -20.30 -1.96 -0.85
N GLU A 111 -20.37 -1.09 0.17
CA GLU A 111 -20.94 0.25 0.07
C GLU A 111 -20.15 1.11 -0.95
N SER A 112 -18.82 1.09 -0.90
CA SER A 112 -17.98 1.81 -1.84
C SER A 112 -18.14 1.29 -3.27
N LYS A 113 -18.29 -0.01 -3.46
CA LYS A 113 -18.56 -0.60 -4.77
C LYS A 113 -19.89 -0.11 -5.36
N GLU A 114 -20.94 -0.11 -4.56
CA GLU A 114 -22.26 0.38 -4.99
C GLU A 114 -22.21 1.86 -5.35
N GLU A 115 -21.54 2.68 -4.54
CA GLU A 115 -21.40 4.11 -4.80
C GLU A 115 -20.62 4.38 -6.10
N LEU A 116 -19.49 3.73 -6.29
CA LEU A 116 -18.68 3.87 -7.50
C LEU A 116 -19.45 3.45 -8.75
N GLN A 117 -20.19 2.35 -8.68
CA GLN A 117 -21.00 1.89 -9.82
C GLN A 117 -22.17 2.84 -10.15
N LYS A 118 -22.75 3.51 -9.16
CA LYS A 118 -23.76 4.55 -9.40
C LYS A 118 -23.21 5.74 -10.18
N HIS A 119 -21.96 6.11 -9.88
CA HIS A 119 -21.32 7.27 -10.50
C HIS A 119 -20.60 6.95 -11.82
N LEU A 120 -19.98 5.80 -11.93
CA LEU A 120 -19.11 5.43 -13.06
C LEU A 120 -19.75 4.41 -14.02
N GLY A 121 -20.86 3.79 -13.62
CA GLY A 121 -21.53 2.73 -14.38
C GLY A 121 -21.21 1.32 -13.88
N LEU A 122 -22.07 0.36 -14.24
CA LEU A 122 -21.98 -1.03 -13.80
C LEU A 122 -20.62 -1.66 -14.18
N GLY A 123 -20.00 -2.29 -13.20
CA GLY A 123 -18.70 -2.96 -13.37
C GLY A 123 -17.49 -2.02 -13.47
N THR A 124 -17.68 -0.70 -13.26
CA THR A 124 -16.60 0.29 -13.32
C THR A 124 -16.29 0.79 -11.93
N PHE A 125 -15.01 0.69 -11.53
CA PHE A 125 -14.52 1.09 -10.20
C PHE A 125 -13.38 2.11 -10.27
N THR A 126 -13.01 2.54 -11.46
CA THR A 126 -11.88 3.48 -11.67
C THR A 126 -12.26 4.53 -12.71
N GLU A 127 -11.92 5.78 -12.44
CA GLU A 127 -12.09 6.89 -13.37
C GLU A 127 -10.84 7.02 -14.26
N ILE A 128 -11.05 7.22 -15.56
CA ILE A 128 -9.99 7.55 -16.50
C ILE A 128 -10.02 9.06 -16.70
N LYS A 129 -8.97 9.76 -16.24
CA LYS A 129 -8.76 11.16 -16.55
C LYS A 129 -7.87 11.26 -17.78
N ALA A 130 -8.38 11.86 -18.85
CA ALA A 130 -7.56 12.26 -19.96
C ALA A 130 -6.73 13.49 -19.53
N GLU A 131 -5.42 13.39 -19.55
CA GLU A 131 -4.57 14.57 -19.48
C GLU A 131 -4.71 15.34 -20.78
N ASN A 132 -5.33 16.52 -20.72
CA ASN A 132 -5.27 17.47 -21.81
C ASN A 132 -3.82 17.98 -21.89
N ARG A 133 -3.08 17.49 -22.85
CA ARG A 133 -1.78 18.08 -23.25
C ARG A 133 -1.99 19.35 -24.04
#